data_d35d657647bfbd876bfc4b81bbc68d33
#
_entry.id   d35d657647bfbd876bfc4b81bbc68d33
#
_cell.length_a   1.000
_cell.length_b   1.000
_cell.length_c   1.000
_cell.angle_alpha   90.00
_cell.angle_beta   90.00
_cell.angle_gamma   90.00
#
_symmetry.space_group_name_H-M   'P 1'
#
loop_
_entity.id
_entity.type
_entity.pdbx_description
1 polymer ?
#
loop_
_entity_poly.entity_id
_entity_poly.type
_entity_poly.pdbx_seq_one_letter_code
_entity_poly.pdbx_strand_id
1 'polypeptide(L)'
;MNTKIADFVSKRTDPYFFSSQEDANLTDIHTEVKRSIESATDELTFEVDLSLMKQAEAVLAEKGWTLEEAVVLYLYWLAVSPEKAKAWNDQFSKH
;
A
#
# COMPACT_ATOMS: atom_id res chain seq x y z
N MET A 1 21.93 -19.47 4.17
CA MET A 1 21.83 -18.08 3.69
C MET A 1 21.10 -17.24 4.69
N ASN A 2 21.67 -16.11 5.03
CA ASN A 2 21.04 -15.22 6.00
C ASN A 2 20.16 -14.19 5.27
N THR A 3 18.88 -14.30 5.50
CA THR A 3 17.94 -13.33 4.97
C THR A 3 17.78 -12.22 6.01
N LYS A 4 17.99 -10.99 5.57
CA LYS A 4 17.77 -9.85 6.44
C LYS A 4 16.29 -9.51 6.43
N ILE A 5 15.74 -9.39 7.63
CA ILE A 5 14.34 -9.04 7.80
C ILE A 5 14.28 -7.69 8.48
N ALA A 6 13.39 -6.83 8.02
CA ALA A 6 13.17 -5.52 8.60
C ALA A 6 11.72 -5.41 9.03
N ASP A 7 11.50 -4.69 10.12
CA ASP A 7 10.14 -4.38 10.55
C ASP A 7 9.58 -3.27 9.66
N PHE A 8 8.37 -3.48 9.21
CA PHE A 8 7.64 -2.46 8.45
C PHE A 8 6.41 -2.05 9.25
N VAL A 9 6.25 -0.75 9.44
CA VAL A 9 5.13 -0.18 10.17
C VAL A 9 4.26 0.60 9.20
N SER A 10 2.99 0.26 9.17
CA SER A 10 2.02 0.98 8.36
C SER A 10 0.83 1.37 9.23
N LYS A 11 0.26 2.53 8.96
CA LYS A 11 -0.91 2.99 9.69
C LYS A 11 -2.18 2.45 9.05
N ARG A 12 -3.02 1.83 9.87
CA ARG A 12 -4.30 1.30 9.42
C ARG A 12 -5.32 2.41 9.34
N THR A 13 -6.12 2.38 8.30
CA THR A 13 -7.16 3.34 8.08
C THR A 13 -8.49 2.64 7.82
N ASP A 14 -9.59 3.35 8.04
CA ASP A 14 -10.93 2.85 7.80
C ASP A 14 -11.14 2.67 6.28
N PRO A 15 -11.52 1.47 5.81
CA PRO A 15 -11.77 1.26 4.39
C PRO A 15 -12.87 2.15 3.82
N TYR A 16 -13.80 2.59 4.65
CA TYR A 16 -14.88 3.48 4.20
C TYR A 16 -14.41 4.88 3.85
N PHE A 17 -13.20 5.24 4.27
CA PHE A 17 -12.60 6.51 3.95
C PHE A 17 -12.50 6.72 2.43
N PHE A 18 -12.30 5.63 1.69
CA PHE A 18 -12.08 5.66 0.26
C PHE A 18 -13.34 5.35 -0.55
N SER A 19 -14.49 5.21 0.07
CA SER A 19 -15.69 4.70 -0.61
C SER A 19 -16.11 5.56 -1.81
N SER A 20 -15.85 6.85 -1.77
CA SER A 20 -16.21 7.77 -2.86
C SER A 20 -15.14 7.84 -3.95
N GLN A 21 -14.00 7.17 -3.76
CA GLN A 21 -12.86 7.24 -4.66
C GLN A 21 -12.73 6.03 -5.58
N GLU A 22 -13.73 5.18 -5.59
CA GLU A 22 -13.64 3.91 -6.30
C GLU A 22 -13.39 4.07 -7.79
N ASP A 23 -13.95 5.11 -8.39
CA ASP A 23 -13.82 5.38 -9.82
C ASP A 23 -12.79 6.47 -10.13
N ALA A 24 -12.09 6.97 -9.11
CA ALA A 24 -11.11 8.03 -9.30
C ALA A 24 -9.83 7.49 -9.95
N ASN A 25 -9.08 8.36 -10.60
CA ASN A 25 -7.79 7.97 -11.14
C ASN A 25 -6.76 7.78 -10.02
N LEU A 26 -5.62 7.17 -10.35
CA LEU A 26 -4.59 6.85 -9.35
C LEU A 26 -4.05 8.07 -8.61
N THR A 27 -4.00 9.23 -9.27
CA THR A 27 -3.52 10.45 -8.64
C THR A 27 -4.45 10.89 -7.51
N ASP A 28 -5.75 10.85 -7.75
CA ASP A 28 -6.73 11.21 -6.73
C ASP A 28 -6.72 10.22 -5.59
N ILE A 29 -6.61 8.93 -5.91
CA ILE A 29 -6.51 7.87 -4.90
C ILE A 29 -5.26 8.08 -4.05
N HIS A 30 -4.14 8.45 -4.68
CA HIS A 30 -2.89 8.69 -3.96
C HIS A 30 -3.04 9.82 -2.93
N THR A 31 -3.72 10.89 -3.32
CA THR A 31 -3.99 12.01 -2.41
C THR A 31 -4.83 11.55 -1.21
N GLU A 32 -5.84 10.72 -1.45
CA GLU A 32 -6.67 10.20 -0.38
C GLU A 32 -5.91 9.24 0.53
N VAL A 33 -5.02 8.45 -0.04
CA VAL A 33 -4.17 7.55 0.75
C VAL A 33 -3.28 8.35 1.69
N LYS A 34 -2.65 9.41 1.20
CA LYS A 34 -1.81 10.27 2.05
C LYS A 34 -2.61 10.87 3.19
N ARG A 35 -3.80 11.36 2.91
CA ARG A 35 -4.69 11.93 3.90
C ARG A 35 -5.09 10.91 4.94
N SER A 36 -5.38 9.71 4.47
CA SER A 36 -5.78 8.58 5.30
C SER A 36 -4.68 8.20 6.28
N ILE A 37 -3.43 8.16 5.81
CA ILE A 37 -2.29 7.84 6.67
C ILE A 37 -2.16 8.89 7.77
N GLU A 38 -2.32 10.16 7.44
CA GLU A 38 -2.23 11.24 8.43
C GLU A 38 -3.32 11.13 9.49
N SER A 39 -4.48 10.60 9.12
CA SER A 39 -5.62 10.48 10.02
C SER A 39 -5.71 9.13 10.71
N ALA A 40 -4.84 8.20 10.39
CA ALA A 40 -4.91 6.83 10.92
C ALA A 40 -4.64 6.80 12.41
N THR A 41 -5.41 5.97 13.11
CA THR A 41 -5.31 5.82 14.56
C THR A 41 -4.66 4.51 14.98
N ASP A 42 -4.55 3.56 14.07
CA ASP A 42 -3.97 2.25 14.33
C ASP A 42 -2.69 2.06 13.53
N GLU A 43 -1.80 1.25 14.08
CA GLU A 43 -0.57 0.87 13.39
C GLU A 43 -0.54 -0.63 13.16
N LEU A 44 -0.05 -1.02 12.00
CA LEU A 44 0.19 -2.42 11.65
C LEU A 44 1.69 -2.59 11.49
N THR A 45 2.26 -3.52 12.25
CA THR A 45 3.69 -3.81 12.18
C THR A 45 3.89 -5.25 11.76
N PHE A 46 4.77 -5.48 10.79
CA PHE A 46 5.09 -6.84 10.37
C PHE A 46 6.52 -6.91 9.86
N GLU A 47 7.08 -8.11 9.92
CA GLU A 47 8.43 -8.34 9.43
C GLU A 47 8.39 -8.64 7.93
N VAL A 48 9.31 -8.03 7.20
CA VAL A 48 9.39 -8.18 5.76
C VAL A 48 10.84 -8.43 5.39
N ASP A 49 11.07 -9.30 4.41
CA ASP A 49 12.40 -9.50 3.85
C ASP A 49 12.93 -8.16 3.35
N LEU A 50 14.11 -7.78 3.83
CA LEU A 50 14.68 -6.49 3.53
C LEU A 50 14.91 -6.28 2.03
N SER A 51 15.36 -7.32 1.33
CA SER A 51 15.60 -7.24 -0.10
C SER A 51 14.29 -7.01 -0.86
N LEU A 52 13.26 -7.74 -0.47
CA LEU A 52 11.94 -7.58 -1.09
C LEU A 52 11.39 -6.18 -0.83
N MET A 53 11.54 -5.69 0.39
CA MET A 53 11.07 -4.35 0.74
C MET A 53 11.76 -3.29 -0.10
N LYS A 54 13.08 -3.39 -0.27
CA LYS A 54 13.83 -2.42 -1.08
C LYS A 54 13.43 -2.47 -2.55
N GLN A 55 13.19 -3.66 -3.08
CA GLN A 55 12.73 -3.80 -4.46
C GLN A 55 11.36 -3.16 -4.66
N ALA A 56 10.46 -3.38 -3.73
CA ALA A 56 9.12 -2.78 -3.78
C ALA A 56 9.21 -1.27 -3.69
N GLU A 57 10.03 -0.75 -2.79
CA GLU A 57 10.22 0.69 -2.64
C GLU A 57 10.74 1.33 -3.94
N ALA A 58 11.67 0.66 -4.60
CA ALA A 58 12.24 1.17 -5.85
C ALA A 58 11.18 1.27 -6.94
N VAL A 59 10.35 0.24 -7.08
CA VAL A 59 9.28 0.23 -8.07
C VAL A 59 8.24 1.32 -7.76
N LEU A 60 7.87 1.44 -6.49
CA LEU A 60 6.90 2.44 -6.08
C LEU A 60 7.42 3.86 -6.25
N ALA A 61 8.71 4.08 -5.98
CA ALA A 61 9.34 5.39 -6.13
C ALA A 61 9.24 5.88 -7.58
N GLU A 62 9.34 4.99 -8.54
CA GLU A 62 9.18 5.35 -9.96
C GLU A 62 7.78 5.88 -10.25
N LYS A 63 6.80 5.47 -9.47
CA LYS A 63 5.40 5.88 -9.62
C LYS A 63 5.02 7.02 -8.67
N GLY A 64 5.97 7.47 -7.84
CA GLY A 64 5.71 8.53 -6.88
C GLY A 64 4.99 8.07 -5.62
N TRP A 65 5.05 6.79 -5.30
CA TRP A 65 4.40 6.22 -4.12
C TRP A 65 5.44 5.76 -3.10
N THR A 66 5.06 5.81 -1.82
CA THR A 66 5.86 5.19 -0.77
C THR A 66 5.32 3.79 -0.48
N LEU A 67 6.13 2.99 0.21
CA LEU A 67 5.71 1.65 0.59
C LEU A 67 4.49 1.69 1.51
N GLU A 68 4.47 2.60 2.48
CA GLU A 68 3.34 2.73 3.38
C GLU A 68 2.06 3.08 2.62
N GLU A 69 2.14 4.01 1.68
CA GLU A 69 1.00 4.39 0.87
C GLU A 69 0.44 3.20 0.09
N ALA A 70 1.33 2.40 -0.48
CA ALA A 70 0.91 1.22 -1.24
C ALA A 70 0.23 0.19 -0.35
N VAL A 71 0.75 -0.02 0.86
CA VAL A 71 0.17 -0.97 1.81
C VAL A 71 -1.23 -0.51 2.23
N VAL A 72 -1.41 0.76 2.53
CA VAL A 72 -2.71 1.30 2.91
C VAL A 72 -3.72 1.14 1.77
N LEU A 73 -3.30 1.44 0.55
CA LEU A 73 -4.16 1.27 -0.61
C LEU A 73 -4.55 -0.19 -0.82
N TYR A 74 -3.59 -1.09 -0.66
CA TYR A 74 -3.83 -2.53 -0.80
C TYR A 74 -4.83 -3.02 0.25
N LEU A 75 -4.68 -2.59 1.49
CA LEU A 75 -5.60 -2.95 2.56
C LEU A 75 -7.01 -2.44 2.26
N TYR A 76 -7.12 -1.22 1.76
CA TYR A 76 -8.40 -0.67 1.36
C TYR A 76 -9.05 -1.54 0.27
N TRP A 77 -8.29 -1.87 -0.78
CA TRP A 77 -8.83 -2.68 -1.86
C TRP A 77 -9.22 -4.08 -1.40
N LEU A 78 -8.47 -4.67 -0.48
CA LEU A 78 -8.84 -5.98 0.07
C LEU A 78 -10.19 -5.92 0.78
N ALA A 79 -10.45 -4.82 1.48
CA ALA A 79 -11.67 -4.67 2.24
C ALA A 79 -12.89 -4.30 1.38
N VAL A 80 -12.67 -3.45 0.37
CA VAL A 80 -13.77 -2.84 -0.40
C VAL A 80 -13.83 -3.39 -1.83
N SER A 81 -12.69 -3.59 -2.46
CA SER A 81 -12.62 -4.02 -3.87
C SER A 81 -11.52 -5.04 -4.07
N PRO A 82 -11.73 -6.29 -3.62
CA PRO A 82 -10.69 -7.33 -3.71
C PRO A 82 -10.15 -7.55 -5.12
N GLU A 83 -10.97 -7.32 -6.13
CA GLU A 83 -10.55 -7.48 -7.52
C GLU A 83 -9.47 -6.49 -7.91
N LYS A 84 -9.55 -5.25 -7.38
CA LYS A 84 -8.52 -4.24 -7.63
C LYS A 84 -7.22 -4.60 -6.94
N ALA A 85 -7.29 -5.17 -5.75
CA ALA A 85 -6.11 -5.64 -5.04
C ALA A 85 -5.39 -6.72 -5.84
N LYS A 86 -6.13 -7.63 -6.42
CA LYS A 86 -5.56 -8.68 -7.25
C LYS A 86 -4.89 -8.12 -8.49
N ALA A 87 -5.55 -7.18 -9.16
CA ALA A 87 -4.99 -6.53 -10.34
C ALA A 87 -3.71 -5.77 -10.01
N TRP A 88 -3.70 -5.09 -8.88
CA TRP A 88 -2.53 -4.36 -8.40
C TRP A 88 -1.35 -5.31 -8.17
N ASN A 89 -1.60 -6.43 -7.49
CA ASN A 89 -0.58 -7.45 -7.26
C ASN A 89 -0.04 -7.99 -8.58
N ASP A 90 -0.91 -8.25 -9.53
CA ASP A 90 -0.49 -8.79 -10.83
C ASP A 90 0.44 -7.83 -11.57
N GLN A 91 0.22 -6.53 -11.43
CA GLN A 91 1.10 -5.55 -12.04
C GLN A 91 2.52 -5.59 -11.46
N PHE A 92 2.63 -5.82 -10.16
CA PHE A 92 3.94 -5.84 -9.50
C PHE A 92 4.63 -7.20 -9.58
N SER A 93 3.88 -8.27 -9.78
CA SER A 93 4.47 -9.61 -9.84
C SER A 93 5.01 -9.97 -11.21
N LYS A 94 4.84 -9.13 -12.21
CA LYS A 94 5.31 -9.37 -13.58
C LYS A 94 6.70 -8.82 -13.86
N HIS A 95 7.44 -8.52 -12.85
CA HIS A 95 8.81 -8.01 -13.02
C HIS A 95 9.84 -9.09 -13.13
#